data_c11a9f3901c80129e8cac9f63549c016
#
_entry.id   c11a9f3901c80129e8cac9f63549c016
#
_cell.length_a   1.000
_cell.length_b   1.000
_cell.length_c   1.000
_cell.angle_alpha   90.00
_cell.angle_beta   90.00
_cell.angle_gamma   90.00
#
_symmetry.space_group_name_H-M   'P 1'
#
loop_
_entity.id
_entity.type
_entity.pdbx_description
1 polymer ?
#
loop_
_entity_poly.entity_id
_entity_poly.type
_entity_poly.pdbx_seq_one_letter_code
_entity_poly.pdbx_strand_id
1 'polypeptide(L)'
;MSSKTKIVVLHMKEIIYTAVFALLGILLIILLAFMFFPKQKDSVDMEKRYVPGIYTSTITLNNTTLEVEVAVDSSHINAIRFTNLDESVATMYPLAQPTIEYIAEQIYETQSLENIAYSDDSPYTSQVILNAIEDALEKGKAE
;
A
#
# COMPACT_ATOMS: atom_id res chain seq x y z
N MET A 1 46.90 24.70 -45.32
CA MET A 1 46.14 23.47 -45.49
C MET A 1 46.34 22.50 -44.34
N SER A 2 47.60 22.24 -43.99
CA SER A 2 47.86 21.30 -42.91
C SER A 2 47.30 21.78 -41.56
N SER A 3 47.29 23.10 -41.33
CA SER A 3 46.76 23.60 -40.10
C SER A 3 45.22 23.42 -40.02
N LYS A 4 44.53 23.51 -41.14
CA LYS A 4 43.11 23.24 -41.19
C LYS A 4 42.83 21.77 -40.89
N THR A 5 43.65 20.89 -41.39
CA THR A 5 43.50 19.47 -41.14
C THR A 5 43.67 19.14 -39.67
N LYS A 6 44.64 19.75 -39.03
CA LYS A 6 44.86 19.57 -37.61
C LYS A 6 43.71 20.10 -36.80
N ILE A 7 43.18 21.24 -37.17
CA ILE A 7 42.02 21.82 -36.49
C ILE A 7 40.80 20.91 -36.60
N VAL A 8 40.61 20.33 -37.78
CA VAL A 8 39.51 19.40 -38.00
C VAL A 8 39.65 18.18 -37.09
N VAL A 9 40.86 17.64 -36.95
CA VAL A 9 41.10 16.50 -36.08
C VAL A 9 40.81 16.85 -34.62
N LEU A 10 41.26 18.01 -34.20
CA LEU A 10 40.97 18.48 -32.83
C LEU A 10 39.47 18.70 -32.63
N HIS A 11 38.82 19.22 -33.63
CA HIS A 11 37.37 19.41 -33.56
C HIS A 11 36.63 18.08 -33.44
N MET A 12 37.14 17.06 -34.11
CA MET A 12 36.49 15.74 -34.00
C MET A 12 36.54 15.20 -32.60
N LYS A 13 37.65 15.38 -31.90
CA LYS A 13 37.74 14.97 -30.51
C LYS A 13 36.78 15.77 -29.62
N GLU A 14 36.75 17.08 -29.85
CA GLU A 14 35.85 17.94 -29.11
C GLU A 14 34.39 17.57 -29.36
N ILE A 15 34.05 17.29 -30.61
CA ILE A 15 32.72 16.88 -31.00
C ILE A 15 32.35 15.56 -30.30
N ILE A 16 33.29 14.63 -30.26
CA ILE A 16 33.06 13.34 -29.60
C ILE A 16 32.81 13.55 -28.11
N TYR A 17 33.67 14.35 -27.45
CA TYR A 17 33.48 14.61 -26.04
C TYR A 17 32.16 15.33 -25.78
N THR A 18 31.81 16.30 -26.61
CA THR A 18 30.58 17.02 -26.51
C THR A 18 29.37 16.08 -26.71
N ALA A 19 29.47 15.19 -27.69
CA ALA A 19 28.40 14.21 -27.95
C ALA A 19 28.23 13.27 -26.81
N VAL A 20 29.32 12.78 -26.23
CA VAL A 20 29.25 11.88 -25.06
C VAL A 20 28.66 12.61 -23.87
N PHE A 21 29.08 13.84 -23.66
CA PHE A 21 28.58 14.63 -22.57
C PHE A 21 27.08 14.92 -22.73
N ALA A 22 26.67 15.23 -23.97
CA ALA A 22 25.25 15.47 -24.25
C ALA A 22 24.43 14.19 -24.03
N LEU A 23 24.95 13.04 -24.44
CA LEU A 23 24.29 11.77 -24.20
C LEU A 23 24.14 11.49 -22.72
N LEU A 24 25.18 11.74 -21.95
CA LEU A 24 25.10 11.54 -20.50
C LEU A 24 24.10 12.49 -19.86
N GLY A 25 24.05 13.73 -20.33
CA GLY A 25 23.10 14.71 -19.86
C GLY A 25 21.65 14.28 -20.14
N ILE A 26 21.40 13.80 -21.35
CA ILE A 26 20.08 13.33 -21.74
C ILE A 26 19.71 12.10 -20.89
N LEU A 27 20.66 11.19 -20.72
CA LEU A 27 20.41 10.02 -19.90
C LEU A 27 20.09 10.41 -18.47
N LEU A 28 20.80 11.38 -17.93
CA LEU A 28 20.53 11.86 -16.58
C LEU A 28 19.14 12.48 -16.47
N ILE A 29 18.77 13.27 -17.48
CA ILE A 29 17.44 13.88 -17.50
C ILE A 29 16.35 12.81 -17.55
N ILE A 30 16.57 11.78 -18.37
CA ILE A 30 15.63 10.66 -18.45
C ILE A 30 15.51 9.95 -17.11
N LEU A 31 16.63 9.71 -16.44
CA LEU A 31 16.61 9.07 -15.13
C LEU A 31 15.86 9.90 -14.11
N LEU A 32 16.09 11.20 -14.11
CA LEU A 32 15.38 12.11 -13.22
C LEU A 32 13.89 12.11 -13.51
N ALA A 33 13.54 12.11 -14.79
CA ALA A 33 12.13 12.05 -15.19
C ALA A 33 11.48 10.77 -14.69
N PHE A 34 12.18 9.65 -14.81
CA PHE A 34 11.67 8.38 -14.30
C PHE A 34 11.53 8.38 -12.79
N MET A 35 12.39 9.08 -12.09
CA MET A 35 12.27 9.17 -10.65
C MET A 35 11.07 9.99 -10.22
N PHE A 36 10.74 11.03 -10.98
CA PHE A 36 9.67 11.94 -10.58
C PHE A 36 8.30 11.61 -11.16
N PHE A 37 8.25 10.97 -12.31
CA PHE A 37 6.97 10.79 -12.97
C PHE A 37 6.31 9.41 -12.98
N PRO A 38 6.95 8.36 -13.28
CA PRO A 38 6.23 7.14 -13.64
C PRO A 38 5.49 6.45 -12.52
N LYS A 39 5.97 6.57 -11.35
CA LYS A 39 5.35 5.91 -10.21
C LYS A 39 4.01 6.50 -9.86
N GLN A 40 3.85 7.78 -10.15
CA GLN A 40 2.58 8.43 -9.87
C GLN A 40 1.48 7.93 -10.78
N LYS A 41 1.80 7.66 -12.02
CA LYS A 41 0.81 7.13 -12.94
C LYS A 41 0.38 5.74 -12.57
N ASP A 42 1.33 4.92 -12.18
CA ASP A 42 1.02 3.58 -11.74
C ASP A 42 0.18 3.61 -10.48
N SER A 43 0.51 4.53 -9.57
CA SER A 43 -0.28 4.72 -8.36
C SER A 43 -1.70 5.15 -8.69
N VAL A 44 -1.83 6.05 -9.64
CA VAL A 44 -3.13 6.54 -10.03
C VAL A 44 -4.00 5.43 -10.55
N ASP A 45 -3.43 4.53 -11.32
CA ASP A 45 -4.19 3.43 -11.87
C ASP A 45 -4.61 2.43 -10.81
N MET A 46 -3.81 2.28 -9.79
CA MET A 46 -4.10 1.25 -8.82
C MET A 46 -4.98 1.73 -7.74
N GLU A 47 -5.47 2.81 -7.78
CA GLU A 47 -5.44 3.42 -7.22
C GLU A 47 -6.13 3.96 -6.33
N LYS A 48 -6.66 4.46 -6.03
CA LYS A 48 -7.65 4.93 -5.10
C LYS A 48 -8.69 3.85 -4.85
N ARG A 49 -8.29 2.88 -4.13
CA ARG A 49 -9.23 1.85 -3.68
C ARG A 49 -10.10 2.38 -2.57
N TYR A 50 -9.56 3.30 -1.78
CA TYR A 50 -10.24 3.79 -0.59
C TYR A 50 -10.14 5.30 -0.49
N VAL A 51 -11.11 5.87 0.22
CA VAL A 51 -11.00 7.26 0.65
C VAL A 51 -10.23 7.23 1.97
N PRO A 52 -9.09 7.92 2.06
CA PRO A 52 -8.29 7.86 3.29
C PRO A 52 -9.08 8.23 4.54
N GLY A 53 -8.89 7.48 5.58
CA GLY A 53 -9.60 7.73 6.83
C GLY A 53 -9.69 6.49 7.70
N ILE A 54 -10.48 6.60 8.74
CA ILE A 54 -10.72 5.52 9.67
C ILE A 54 -12.18 5.16 9.59
N TYR A 55 -12.47 3.89 9.40
CA TYR A 55 -13.83 3.38 9.27
C TYR A 55 -14.06 2.29 10.29
N THR A 56 -15.26 2.23 10.82
CA THR A 56 -15.58 1.27 11.87
C THR A 56 -16.77 0.42 11.50
N SER A 57 -16.82 -0.76 12.07
CA SER A 57 -17.95 -1.68 11.93
C SER A 57 -18.17 -2.36 13.27
N THR A 58 -19.39 -2.81 13.51
CA THR A 58 -19.78 -3.37 14.78
C THR A 58 -20.00 -4.87 14.66
N ILE A 59 -19.50 -5.61 15.64
CA ILE A 59 -19.75 -7.05 15.77
C ILE A 59 -20.54 -7.27 17.04
N THR A 60 -21.60 -8.06 16.99
CA THR A 60 -22.34 -8.45 18.16
C THR A 60 -22.12 -9.92 18.45
N LEU A 61 -21.56 -10.22 19.62
CA LEU A 61 -21.31 -11.60 20.07
C LEU A 61 -21.97 -11.77 21.42
N ASN A 62 -22.96 -12.65 21.50
CA ASN A 62 -23.62 -12.98 22.77
C ASN A 62 -23.98 -11.76 23.63
N ASN A 63 -24.62 -10.77 23.03
CA ASN A 63 -25.02 -9.55 23.68
C ASN A 63 -23.89 -8.57 24.00
N THR A 64 -22.69 -8.86 23.54
CA THR A 64 -21.56 -7.95 23.67
C THR A 64 -21.24 -7.35 22.30
N THR A 65 -21.09 -6.06 22.26
CA THR A 65 -20.78 -5.35 21.03
C THR A 65 -19.30 -5.01 20.99
N LEU A 66 -18.65 -5.44 19.91
CA LEU A 66 -17.26 -5.09 19.64
C LEU A 66 -17.22 -4.20 18.41
N GLU A 67 -16.31 -3.27 18.41
CA GLU A 67 -16.16 -2.37 17.28
C GLU A 67 -14.80 -2.60 16.62
N VAL A 68 -14.83 -2.86 15.33
CA VAL A 68 -13.61 -3.04 14.53
C VAL A 68 -13.32 -1.73 13.82
N GLU A 69 -12.08 -1.28 13.95
CA GLU A 69 -11.61 -0.06 13.31
C GLU A 69 -10.61 -0.42 12.22
N VAL A 70 -10.82 0.14 11.04
CA VAL A 70 -9.90 -0.06 9.91
C VAL A 70 -9.42 1.29 9.45
N ALA A 71 -8.10 1.48 9.46
CA ALA A 71 -7.48 2.71 8.96
C ALA A 71 -6.90 2.44 7.58
N VAL A 72 -7.25 3.28 6.62
CA VAL A 72 -6.81 3.10 5.23
C VAL A 72 -6.27 4.41 4.68
N ASP A 73 -5.37 4.29 3.70
CA ASP A 73 -5.02 5.41 2.85
C ASP A 73 -5.63 5.14 1.46
N SER A 74 -5.24 5.92 0.47
CA SER A 74 -5.91 5.82 -0.83
C SER A 74 -5.75 4.46 -1.52
N SER A 75 -4.73 3.70 -1.16
CA SER A 75 -4.47 2.43 -1.85
C SER A 75 -4.14 1.28 -0.92
N HIS A 76 -4.01 1.53 0.38
CA HIS A 76 -3.56 0.52 1.33
C HIS A 76 -4.40 0.48 2.58
N ILE A 77 -4.47 -0.71 3.16
CA ILE A 77 -5.05 -0.91 4.48
C ILE A 77 -3.89 -0.84 5.47
N ASN A 78 -3.93 0.14 6.37
CA ASN A 78 -2.81 0.41 7.26
C ASN A 78 -2.94 -0.17 8.65
N ALA A 79 -4.15 -0.28 9.17
CA ALA A 79 -4.35 -0.82 10.51
C ALA A 79 -5.75 -1.41 10.64
N ILE A 80 -5.83 -2.50 11.37
CA ILE A 80 -7.09 -3.16 11.69
C ILE A 80 -7.02 -3.53 13.17
N ARG A 81 -8.01 -3.10 13.94
CA ARG A 81 -8.01 -3.38 15.37
C ARG A 81 -9.40 -3.22 15.98
N PHE A 82 -9.55 -3.70 17.20
CA PHE A 82 -10.74 -3.40 17.98
C PHE A 82 -10.53 -2.06 18.69
N THR A 83 -11.56 -1.25 18.74
CA THR A 83 -11.47 0.05 19.40
C THR A 83 -11.95 0.00 20.84
N ASN A 84 -12.84 -0.92 21.17
CA ASN A 84 -13.45 -0.98 22.48
C ASN A 84 -13.20 -2.30 23.20
N LEU A 85 -12.07 -2.93 22.95
CA LEU A 85 -11.71 -4.19 23.59
C LEU A 85 -11.07 -3.90 24.95
N ASP A 86 -11.90 -3.77 25.97
CA ASP A 86 -11.39 -3.55 27.32
C ASP A 86 -11.14 -4.88 28.04
N GLU A 87 -10.66 -4.83 29.27
CA GLU A 87 -10.31 -6.03 30.03
C GLU A 87 -11.49 -6.99 30.17
N SER A 88 -12.68 -6.45 30.41
CA SER A 88 -13.87 -7.28 30.56
C SER A 88 -14.18 -8.07 29.30
N VAL A 89 -14.16 -7.36 28.17
CA VAL A 89 -14.45 -7.98 26.89
C VAL A 89 -13.35 -8.96 26.51
N ALA A 90 -12.09 -8.60 26.74
CA ALA A 90 -10.97 -9.48 26.44
C ALA A 90 -11.02 -10.77 27.27
N THR A 91 -11.49 -10.68 28.51
CA THR A 91 -11.66 -11.84 29.36
C THR A 91 -12.78 -12.75 28.86
N MET A 92 -13.88 -12.16 28.39
CA MET A 92 -15.00 -12.90 27.85
C MET A 92 -14.67 -13.55 26.50
N TYR A 93 -13.86 -12.89 25.72
CA TYR A 93 -13.50 -13.36 24.37
C TYR A 93 -11.97 -13.37 24.22
N PRO A 94 -11.30 -14.32 24.87
CA PRO A 94 -9.82 -14.31 24.86
C PRO A 94 -9.20 -14.59 23.49
N LEU A 95 -9.97 -15.15 22.59
CA LEU A 95 -9.45 -15.41 21.24
C LEU A 95 -9.70 -14.27 20.27
N ALA A 96 -10.43 -13.24 20.68
CA ALA A 96 -10.78 -12.14 19.77
C ALA A 96 -9.52 -11.39 19.29
N GLN A 97 -8.67 -10.98 20.22
CA GLN A 97 -7.49 -10.21 19.86
C GLN A 97 -6.49 -11.00 19.02
N PRO A 98 -6.10 -12.23 19.41
CA PRO A 98 -5.22 -13.02 18.56
C PRO A 98 -5.81 -13.30 17.18
N THR A 99 -7.12 -13.50 17.11
CA THR A 99 -7.79 -13.78 15.84
C THR A 99 -7.75 -12.59 14.90
N ILE A 100 -8.04 -11.40 15.42
CA ILE A 100 -8.01 -10.21 14.56
C ILE A 100 -6.57 -9.92 14.10
N GLU A 101 -5.58 -10.16 14.96
CA GLU A 101 -4.19 -9.99 14.58
C GLU A 101 -3.79 -10.96 13.49
N TYR A 102 -4.21 -12.21 13.59
CA TYR A 102 -3.91 -13.22 12.60
C TYR A 102 -4.50 -12.86 11.23
N ILE A 103 -5.75 -12.41 11.22
CA ILE A 103 -6.40 -12.01 9.99
C ILE A 103 -5.77 -10.72 9.44
N ALA A 104 -5.50 -9.76 10.32
CA ALA A 104 -4.93 -8.48 9.90
C ALA A 104 -3.56 -8.65 9.23
N GLU A 105 -2.72 -9.51 9.77
CA GLU A 105 -1.41 -9.76 9.16
C GLU A 105 -1.53 -10.24 7.73
N GLN A 106 -2.46 -11.15 7.46
CA GLN A 106 -2.69 -11.64 6.11
C GLN A 106 -3.14 -10.52 5.19
N ILE A 107 -4.04 -9.67 5.68
CA ILE A 107 -4.54 -8.54 4.90
C ILE A 107 -3.41 -7.54 4.61
N TYR A 108 -2.55 -7.28 5.59
CA TYR A 108 -1.43 -6.36 5.39
C TYR A 108 -0.48 -6.86 4.30
N GLU A 109 -0.24 -8.15 4.27
CA GLU A 109 0.65 -8.74 3.28
C GLU A 109 0.06 -8.73 1.88
N THR A 110 -1.21 -9.05 1.76
CA THR A 110 -1.85 -9.19 0.46
C THR A 110 -2.64 -7.96 0.03
N GLN A 111 -2.99 -7.10 0.98
CA GLN A 111 -3.88 -5.95 0.75
C GLN A 111 -5.19 -6.39 0.12
N SER A 112 -5.68 -7.56 0.51
CA SER A 112 -6.88 -8.17 -0.02
C SER A 112 -7.58 -8.97 1.08
N LEU A 113 -8.90 -9.07 0.99
CA LEU A 113 -9.68 -9.89 1.89
C LEU A 113 -9.91 -11.29 1.33
N GLU A 114 -9.39 -11.57 0.14
CA GLU A 114 -9.54 -12.87 -0.48
C GLU A 114 -8.55 -13.88 0.06
N ASN A 115 -8.99 -15.12 0.15
CA ASN A 115 -8.14 -16.25 0.57
C ASN A 115 -7.53 -16.06 1.96
N ILE A 116 -8.27 -15.43 2.84
CA ILE A 116 -7.82 -15.25 4.22
C ILE A 116 -8.07 -16.56 4.97
N ALA A 117 -7.04 -17.08 5.60
CA ALA A 117 -7.17 -18.29 6.41
C ALA A 117 -7.78 -17.95 7.76
N TYR A 118 -8.71 -18.78 8.21
CA TYR A 118 -9.32 -18.61 9.51
C TYR A 118 -8.44 -19.28 10.57
N SER A 119 -8.50 -18.77 11.79
CA SER A 119 -7.80 -19.38 12.90
C SER A 119 -8.41 -20.73 13.20
N ASP A 120 -7.59 -21.76 13.38
CA ASP A 120 -8.06 -23.11 13.70
C ASP A 120 -8.80 -23.13 15.04
N ASP A 121 -8.39 -22.27 15.95
CA ASP A 121 -8.99 -22.21 17.28
C ASP A 121 -10.34 -21.51 17.30
N SER A 122 -10.60 -20.64 16.34
CA SER A 122 -11.83 -19.85 16.35
C SER A 122 -12.27 -19.49 14.93
N PRO A 123 -12.70 -20.49 14.13
CA PRO A 123 -13.11 -20.21 12.76
C PRO A 123 -14.35 -19.32 12.67
N TYR A 124 -15.31 -19.50 13.58
CA TYR A 124 -16.48 -18.65 13.57
C TYR A 124 -16.15 -17.20 13.89
N THR A 125 -15.32 -16.99 14.91
CA THR A 125 -14.87 -15.64 15.28
C THR A 125 -14.10 -15.01 14.13
N SER A 126 -13.25 -15.80 13.46
CA SER A 126 -12.51 -15.31 12.29
C SER A 126 -13.46 -14.82 11.19
N GLN A 127 -14.50 -15.57 10.91
CA GLN A 127 -15.46 -15.20 9.88
C GLN A 127 -16.20 -13.91 10.26
N VAL A 128 -16.62 -13.79 11.51
CA VAL A 128 -17.33 -12.61 11.99
C VAL A 128 -16.42 -11.37 11.90
N ILE A 129 -15.18 -11.52 12.32
CA ILE A 129 -14.22 -10.42 12.26
C ILE A 129 -13.96 -10.01 10.81
N LEU A 130 -13.75 -10.98 9.94
CA LEU A 130 -13.50 -10.68 8.53
C LEU A 130 -14.68 -9.96 7.89
N ASN A 131 -15.89 -10.38 8.21
CA ASN A 131 -17.09 -9.70 7.71
C ASN A 131 -17.17 -8.26 8.20
N ALA A 132 -16.79 -8.02 9.44
CA ALA A 132 -16.79 -6.66 9.99
C ALA A 132 -15.73 -5.79 9.31
N ILE A 133 -14.56 -6.36 9.05
CA ILE A 133 -13.51 -5.65 8.32
C ILE A 133 -14.00 -5.29 6.92
N GLU A 134 -14.64 -6.23 6.26
CA GLU A 134 -15.20 -6.00 4.93
C GLU A 134 -16.24 -4.87 4.96
N ASP A 135 -17.13 -4.88 5.94
CA ASP A 135 -18.13 -3.82 6.09
C ASP A 135 -17.49 -2.45 6.29
N ALA A 136 -16.46 -2.40 7.12
CA ALA A 136 -15.75 -1.14 7.35
C ALA A 136 -15.07 -0.66 6.08
N LEU A 137 -14.45 -1.56 5.34
CA LEU A 137 -13.78 -1.21 4.09
C LEU A 137 -14.77 -0.72 3.03
N GLU A 138 -15.96 -1.28 2.99
CA GLU A 138 -16.98 -0.81 2.06
C GLU A 138 -17.36 0.64 2.31
N LYS A 139 -17.38 1.04 3.58
CA LYS A 139 -17.67 2.44 3.92
C LYS A 139 -16.62 3.39 3.40
N GLY A 140 -15.38 2.93 3.32
CA GLY A 140 -14.29 3.75 2.83
C GLY A 140 -13.93 3.52 1.37
N LYS A 141 -14.70 2.74 0.67
CA LYS A 141 -14.38 2.40 -0.71
C LYS A 141 -14.52 3.61 -1.62
N ALA A 142 -13.51 3.84 -2.44
CA ALA A 142 -13.54 4.92 -3.42
C ALA A 142 -14.35 4.49 -4.64
N GLU A 143 -15.08 5.42 -5.20
CA GLU A 143 -15.88 5.15 -6.40
C GLU A 143 -15.23 5.63 -7.69
#